data_a4a74b461025aedc27ba9d60ded15f94
#
_entry.id   a4a74b461025aedc27ba9d60ded15f94
#
_cell.length_a   1.000
_cell.length_b   1.000
_cell.length_c   1.000
_cell.angle_alpha   90.00
_cell.angle_beta   90.00
_cell.angle_gamma   90.00
#
_symmetry.space_group_name_H-M   'P 1'
#
loop_
_entity.id
_entity.type
_entity.pdbx_description
1 polymer ?
#
loop_
_entity_poly.entity_id
_entity_poly.type
_entity_poly.pdbx_seq_one_letter_code
_entity_poly.pdbx_strand_id
1 'polypeptide(L)' 'MRDRIYEKKKQTVARFIRKHGKVDHSVILNEVNIDYDTLMKIISELRREGLLE' A
#
# COMPACT_ATOMS: atom_id res chain seq x y z
N MET A 1 -9.18 6.06 -18.05
CA MET A 1 -8.79 4.64 -18.01
C MET A 1 -8.29 4.25 -16.64
N ARG A 2 -8.83 3.18 -16.10
CA ARG A 2 -8.46 2.71 -14.77
C ARG A 2 -7.14 1.94 -14.81
N ASP A 3 -6.30 2.21 -13.85
CA ASP A 3 -5.02 1.55 -13.77
C ASP A 3 -5.13 0.29 -12.92
N ARG A 4 -5.24 -0.84 -13.57
CA ARG A 4 -5.40 -2.12 -12.87
C ARG A 4 -4.17 -2.47 -12.05
N ILE A 5 -3.02 -2.11 -12.54
CA ILE A 5 -1.78 -2.40 -11.82
C ILE A 5 -1.77 -1.63 -10.51
N TYR A 6 -2.22 -0.40 -10.54
CA TYR A 6 -2.30 0.41 -9.33
C TYR A 6 -3.25 -0.22 -8.32
N GLU A 7 -4.43 -0.64 -8.79
CA GLU A 7 -5.41 -1.23 -7.89
C GLU A 7 -4.88 -2.52 -7.26
N LYS A 8 -4.19 -3.32 -8.05
CA LYS A 8 -3.61 -4.54 -7.54
C LYS A 8 -2.57 -4.25 -6.46
N LYS A 9 -1.72 -3.29 -6.72
CA LYS A 9 -0.68 -2.93 -5.76
C LYS A 9 -1.30 -2.37 -4.49
N LYS A 10 -2.35 -1.59 -4.64
CA LYS A 10 -3.06 -1.04 -3.49
C LYS A 10 -3.60 -2.16 -2.62
N GLN A 11 -4.22 -3.16 -3.23
CA GLN A 11 -4.75 -4.29 -2.49
C GLN A 11 -3.64 -5.09 -1.82
N THR A 12 -2.53 -5.26 -2.52
CA THR A 12 -1.40 -5.98 -1.96
C THR A 12 -0.84 -5.28 -0.74
N VAL A 13 -0.70 -3.97 -0.83
CA VAL A 13 -0.19 -3.18 0.29
C VAL A 13 -1.16 -3.27 1.47
N ALA A 14 -2.44 -3.11 1.20
CA ALA A 14 -3.43 -3.17 2.26
C ALA A 14 -3.40 -4.53 2.97
N ARG A 15 -3.33 -5.59 2.19
CA ARG A 15 -3.28 -6.93 2.74
C ARG A 15 -2.01 -7.15 3.56
N PHE A 16 -0.91 -6.63 3.06
CA PHE A 16 0.37 -6.77 3.75
C PHE A 16 0.32 -6.09 5.11
N ILE A 17 -0.21 -4.89 5.15
CA ILE A 17 -0.30 -4.14 6.39
C ILE A 17 -1.25 -4.82 7.37
N ARG A 18 -2.36 -5.33 6.88
CA ARG A 18 -3.31 -6.02 7.74
C ARG A 18 -2.69 -7.27 8.37
N LYS A 19 -1.87 -7.94 7.59
CA LYS A 19 -1.26 -9.18 8.05
C LYS A 19 -0.14 -8.93 9.04
N HIS A 20 0.68 -7.92 8.78
CA HIS A 20 1.87 -7.66 9.57
C HIS A 20 1.71 -6.56 10.60
N GLY A 21 0.63 -5.82 10.51
CA GLY A 21 0.45 -4.68 11.39
C GLY A 21 1.27 -3.51 10.93
N LYS A 22 1.74 -2.72 11.87
CA LYS A 22 2.55 -1.56 11.52
C LYS A 22 3.93 -2.00 11.09
N VAL A 23 4.34 -1.58 9.90
CA VAL A 23 5.66 -1.88 9.38
C VAL A 23 6.24 -0.62 8.78
N ASP A 24 7.55 -0.59 8.66
CA ASP A 24 8.23 0.53 8.02
C ASP A 24 7.98 0.51 6.53
N HIS A 25 8.00 1.70 5.95
CA HIS A 25 7.81 1.80 4.50
C HIS A 25 8.87 1.01 3.75
N SER A 26 10.09 0.97 4.28
CA SER A 26 11.16 0.24 3.62
C SER A 26 10.85 -1.25 3.55
N VAL A 27 10.19 -1.78 4.55
CA VAL A 27 9.81 -3.19 4.55
C VAL A 27 8.81 -3.45 3.43
N ILE A 28 7.83 -2.56 3.30
CA ILE A 28 6.84 -2.70 2.25
C ILE A 28 7.47 -2.58 0.88
N LEU A 29 8.40 -1.64 0.72
CA LEU A 29 9.08 -1.46 -0.56
C LEU A 29 9.87 -2.69 -0.95
N ASN A 30 10.41 -3.40 0.03
CA ASN A 30 11.15 -4.62 -0.23
C ASN A 30 10.24 -5.77 -0.61
N GLU A 31 9.13 -5.91 0.08
CA GLU A 31 8.24 -7.04 -0.13
C GLU A 31 7.31 -6.83 -1.31
N VAL A 32 6.90 -5.59 -1.50
CA VAL A 32 6.01 -5.24 -2.59
C VAL A 32 6.81 -4.45 -3.62
N ASN A 33 6.82 -4.92 -4.84
CA ASN A 33 7.58 -4.27 -5.90
C ASN A 33 6.87 -2.97 -6.31
N ILE A 34 7.19 -1.88 -5.63
CA ILE A 34 6.45 -0.64 -5.78
C ILE A 34 7.35 0.55 -5.53
N ASP A 35 7.07 1.66 -6.20
CA ASP A 35 7.80 2.90 -5.99
C ASP A 35 7.40 3.55 -4.69
N TYR A 36 8.33 4.33 -4.13
CA TYR A 36 8.04 5.04 -2.90
C TYR A 36 6.85 5.99 -3.09
N ASP A 37 6.84 6.75 -4.18
CA ASP A 37 5.76 7.69 -4.46
C ASP A 37 4.42 6.99 -4.53
N THR A 38 4.39 5.86 -5.23
CA THR A 38 3.17 5.09 -5.35
C THR A 38 2.73 4.55 -4.00
N LEU A 39 3.70 4.08 -3.22
CA LEU A 39 3.39 3.55 -1.89
C LEU A 39 2.77 4.63 -1.01
N MET A 40 3.34 5.82 -1.02
CA MET A 40 2.82 6.90 -0.19
C MET A 40 1.42 7.30 -0.61
N LYS A 41 1.16 7.27 -1.91
CA LYS A 41 -0.16 7.57 -2.42
C LYS A 41 -1.17 6.53 -1.95
N ILE A 42 -0.77 5.26 -2.01
CA ILE A 42 -1.63 4.17 -1.57
C ILE A 42 -1.92 4.29 -0.07
N ILE A 43 -0.89 4.55 0.71
CA ILE A 43 -1.08 4.67 2.15
C ILE A 43 -2.02 5.82 2.47
N SER A 44 -1.87 6.92 1.77
CA SER A 44 -2.73 8.07 1.96
C SER A 44 -4.19 7.72 1.68
N GLU A 45 -4.42 6.97 0.61
CA GLU A 45 -5.78 6.58 0.24
C GLU A 45 -6.36 5.59 1.24
N LEU A 46 -5.55 4.64 1.68
CA LEU A 46 -6.02 3.66 2.67
C LEU A 46 -6.38 4.34 3.98
N ARG A 47 -5.59 5.34 4.35
CA ARG A 47 -5.86 6.09 5.57
C ARG A 47 -7.17 6.87 5.45
N ARG A 48 -7.38 7.47 4.29
CA ARG A 48 -8.60 8.21 4.02
C ARG A 48 -9.83 7.31 4.05
N GLU A 49 -9.66 6.08 3.59
CA GLU A 49 -10.75 5.12 3.56
C GLU A 49 -10.98 4.45 4.90
N GLY A 50 -10.15 4.77 5.88
CA GLY A 50 -10.33 4.20 7.21
C GLY A 50 -9.76 2.80 7.36
N LEU A 51 -8.99 2.36 6.39
CA LEU A 51 -8.38 1.03 6.44
C LEU A 51 -7.09 1.00 7.22
N LEU A 52 -6.50 2.18 7.42
CA LEU A 52 -5.31 2.34 8.25
C LEU A 52 -5.60 3.35 9.33
N GLU A 53 -4.97 3.14 10.45
CA GLU A 53 -5.17 4.07 11.56
C GLU A 53 -4.20 5.20 11.54
#